data_c85a0d103c93d09501e87756050fe6e3
#
_entry.id   c85a0d103c93d09501e87756050fe6e3
#
_cell.length_a   1.000
_cell.length_b   1.000
_cell.length_c   1.000
_cell.angle_alpha   90.00
_cell.angle_beta   90.00
_cell.angle_gamma   90.00
#
_symmetry.space_group_name_H-M   'P 1'
#
loop_
_entity.id
_entity.type
_entity.pdbx_description
1 polymer ?
#
loop_
_entity_poly.entity_id
_entity_poly.type
_entity_poly.pdbx_seq_one_letter_code
_entity_poly.pdbx_strand_id
1 'polypeptide(L)'
;SVLVNNDIIDEIANIINSEKFYDPIHIKIYEVIENLNSKGMIANPITLKNYFEKNQGLDDVGGVEYLVKLTRFSSSVKQAIDYAKIVHENFVKRELIQISHNIKDETLNSEDDKSSDLIIEDAEKLLFDLAERGSFSQSFMKFNLALDQSISMAEQAMKNDQGIVGVPTGLTDLDEKLGGLHKSDLV
;
A
#
# COMPACT_ATOMS: atom_id res chain seq x y z
N SER A 1 8.69 8.71 -14.64
CA SER A 1 9.01 7.33 -15.08
C SER A 1 7.81 6.64 -15.72
N VAL A 2 6.65 6.55 -15.08
CA VAL A 2 5.43 5.89 -15.61
C VAL A 2 5.03 6.41 -17.00
N LEU A 3 5.05 7.72 -17.22
CA LEU A 3 4.70 8.36 -18.51
C LEU A 3 5.68 8.05 -19.66
N VAL A 4 6.80 7.43 -19.37
CA VAL A 4 7.81 7.03 -20.36
C VAL A 4 7.78 5.52 -20.58
N ASN A 5 7.57 4.75 -19.51
CA ASN A 5 7.45 3.31 -19.56
C ASN A 5 6.25 2.87 -18.70
N ASN A 6 5.19 2.39 -19.34
CA ASN A 6 3.96 2.00 -18.69
C ASN A 6 4.06 0.64 -17.97
N ASP A 7 5.03 -0.22 -18.31
CA ASP A 7 5.24 -1.50 -17.60
C ASP A 7 5.54 -1.27 -16.10
N ILE A 8 6.03 -0.07 -15.76
CA ILE A 8 6.27 0.33 -14.38
C ILE A 8 4.96 0.37 -13.56
N ILE A 9 3.82 0.64 -14.18
CA ILE A 9 2.53 0.74 -13.49
C ILE A 9 2.22 -0.57 -12.78
N ASP A 10 2.37 -1.69 -13.47
CA ASP A 10 2.07 -3.02 -12.92
C ASP A 10 3.01 -3.38 -11.75
N GLU A 11 4.27 -2.94 -11.82
CA GLU A 11 5.26 -3.19 -10.77
C GLU A 11 5.01 -2.36 -9.50
N ILE A 12 4.42 -1.17 -9.63
CA ILE A 12 4.18 -0.26 -8.51
C ILE A 12 2.72 -0.21 -8.04
N ALA A 13 1.77 -0.82 -8.78
CA ALA A 13 0.33 -0.78 -8.47
C ALA A 13 0.00 -1.32 -7.07
N ASN A 14 0.78 -2.30 -6.59
CA ASN A 14 0.62 -2.84 -5.23
C ASN A 14 1.22 -1.92 -4.14
N ILE A 15 2.01 -0.92 -4.52
CA ILE A 15 2.73 -0.03 -3.60
C ILE A 15 2.02 1.30 -3.47
N ILE A 16 1.62 1.90 -4.61
CA ILE A 16 0.99 3.21 -4.66
C ILE A 16 -0.27 3.21 -5.52
N ASN A 17 -1.20 4.06 -5.13
CA ASN A 17 -2.36 4.49 -5.91
C ASN A 17 -2.42 6.03 -5.89
N SER A 18 -3.40 6.62 -6.58
CA SER A 18 -3.59 8.07 -6.67
C SER A 18 -3.72 8.75 -5.30
N GLU A 19 -4.40 8.13 -4.34
CA GLU A 19 -4.66 8.68 -3.00
C GLU A 19 -3.37 8.89 -2.17
N LYS A 20 -2.30 8.14 -2.47
CA LYS A 20 -1.04 8.23 -1.72
C LYS A 20 -0.18 9.44 -2.05
N PHE A 21 -0.54 10.19 -3.10
CA PHE A 21 0.13 11.43 -3.42
C PHE A 21 -0.34 12.58 -2.51
N TYR A 22 0.56 13.52 -2.23
CA TYR A 22 0.24 14.70 -1.42
C TYR A 22 -0.31 15.85 -2.27
N ASP A 23 0.29 16.06 -3.45
CA ASP A 23 -0.06 17.15 -4.35
C ASP A 23 -1.33 16.79 -5.14
N PRO A 24 -2.39 17.63 -5.07
CA PRO A 24 -3.62 17.41 -5.83
C PRO A 24 -3.41 17.26 -7.33
N ILE A 25 -2.38 17.92 -7.89
CA ILE A 25 -2.03 17.80 -9.30
C ILE A 25 -1.55 16.38 -9.61
N HIS A 26 -0.70 15.83 -8.75
CA HIS A 26 -0.19 14.47 -8.90
C HIS A 26 -1.29 13.41 -8.68
N ILE A 27 -2.22 13.64 -7.74
CA ILE A 27 -3.40 12.80 -7.55
C ILE A 27 -4.18 12.69 -8.86
N LYS A 28 -4.58 13.84 -9.43
CA LYS A 28 -5.33 13.89 -10.70
C LYS A 28 -4.59 13.23 -11.87
N ILE A 29 -3.29 13.51 -11.99
CA ILE A 29 -2.47 12.90 -13.06
C ILE A 29 -2.43 11.37 -12.89
N TYR A 30 -2.25 10.88 -11.68
CA TYR A 30 -2.13 9.44 -11.43
C TYR A 30 -3.47 8.72 -11.62
N GLU A 31 -4.59 9.31 -11.20
CA GLU A 31 -5.95 8.81 -11.48
C GLU A 31 -6.19 8.61 -12.99
N VAL A 32 -5.76 9.59 -13.81
CA VAL A 32 -5.87 9.46 -15.26
C VAL A 32 -4.97 8.35 -15.80
N ILE A 33 -3.77 8.19 -15.26
CA ILE A 33 -2.86 7.10 -15.62
C ILE A 33 -3.51 5.74 -15.31
N GLU A 34 -4.07 5.57 -14.10
CA GLU A 34 -4.77 4.36 -13.68
C GLU A 34 -5.98 4.07 -14.59
N ASN A 35 -6.75 5.09 -14.91
CA ASN A 35 -7.91 4.97 -15.81
C ASN A 35 -7.52 4.58 -17.24
N LEU A 36 -6.46 5.15 -17.78
CA LEU A 36 -5.95 4.79 -19.11
C LEU A 36 -5.42 3.34 -19.10
N ASN A 37 -4.64 2.97 -18.09
CA ASN A 37 -4.09 1.63 -17.95
C ASN A 37 -5.18 0.56 -17.84
N SER A 38 -6.22 0.82 -17.04
CA SER A 38 -7.36 -0.11 -16.88
C SER A 38 -8.13 -0.34 -18.20
N LYS A 39 -8.05 0.59 -19.14
CA LYS A 39 -8.63 0.49 -20.48
C LYS A 39 -7.66 -0.07 -21.53
N GLY A 40 -6.47 -0.51 -21.12
CA GLY A 40 -5.41 -0.98 -22.01
C GLY A 40 -4.80 0.11 -22.90
N MET A 41 -4.95 1.39 -22.51
CA MET A 41 -4.42 2.53 -23.24
C MET A 41 -3.09 2.99 -22.65
N ILE A 42 -2.16 3.37 -23.52
CA ILE A 42 -0.85 3.90 -23.09
C ILE A 42 -1.01 5.27 -22.45
N ALA A 43 -0.54 5.41 -21.21
CA ALA A 43 -0.46 6.68 -20.50
C ALA A 43 0.84 7.41 -20.85
N ASN A 44 0.75 8.44 -21.69
CA ASN A 44 1.86 9.31 -22.05
C ASN A 44 1.39 10.77 -22.04
N PRO A 45 2.28 11.78 -22.16
CA PRO A 45 1.87 13.19 -22.13
C PRO A 45 0.82 13.58 -23.16
N ILE A 46 0.79 12.91 -24.32
CA ILE A 46 -0.17 13.22 -25.39
C ILE A 46 -1.57 12.67 -25.03
N THR A 47 -1.63 11.42 -24.56
CA THR A 47 -2.90 10.81 -24.13
C THR A 47 -3.49 11.50 -22.91
N LEU A 48 -2.64 11.89 -21.95
CA LEU A 48 -3.05 12.67 -20.80
C LEU A 48 -3.55 14.06 -21.20
N LYS A 49 -2.82 14.78 -22.08
CA LYS A 49 -3.26 16.04 -22.63
C LYS A 49 -4.66 15.93 -23.22
N ASN A 50 -4.88 14.98 -24.12
CA ASN A 50 -6.17 14.76 -24.77
C ASN A 50 -7.30 14.45 -23.76
N TYR A 51 -6.97 13.72 -22.69
CA TYR A 51 -7.92 13.41 -21.61
C TYR A 51 -8.32 14.67 -20.83
N PHE A 52 -7.34 15.47 -20.42
CA PHE A 52 -7.58 16.71 -19.65
C PHE A 52 -8.25 17.81 -20.49
N GLU A 53 -7.93 17.93 -21.78
CA GLU A 53 -8.60 18.87 -22.68
C GLU A 53 -10.09 18.55 -22.83
N LYS A 54 -10.45 17.25 -22.95
CA LYS A 54 -11.84 16.82 -23.03
C LYS A 54 -12.63 17.06 -21.74
N ASN A 55 -11.96 16.99 -20.60
CA ASN A 55 -12.57 17.11 -19.27
C ASN A 55 -12.34 18.49 -18.62
N GLN A 56 -11.84 19.48 -19.37
CA GLN A 56 -11.61 20.87 -18.91
C GLN A 56 -10.71 21.00 -17.68
N GLY A 57 -9.75 20.08 -17.51
CA GLY A 57 -8.89 20.02 -16.33
C GLY A 57 -7.39 20.23 -16.63
N LEU A 58 -7.03 20.66 -17.85
CA LEU A 58 -5.62 20.78 -18.24
C LEU A 58 -4.86 21.83 -17.44
N ASP A 59 -5.49 22.98 -17.19
CA ASP A 59 -4.88 24.07 -16.42
C ASP A 59 -4.68 23.66 -14.96
N ASP A 60 -5.58 22.85 -14.41
CA ASP A 60 -5.53 22.33 -13.05
C ASP A 60 -4.30 21.43 -12.81
N VAL A 61 -3.78 20.81 -13.87
CA VAL A 61 -2.60 19.92 -13.79
C VAL A 61 -1.32 20.62 -14.27
N GLY A 62 -1.31 21.94 -14.36
CA GLY A 62 -0.14 22.73 -14.75
C GLY A 62 0.14 22.74 -16.25
N GLY A 63 -0.85 22.42 -17.08
CA GLY A 63 -0.78 22.48 -18.53
C GLY A 63 0.09 21.38 -19.16
N VAL A 64 0.22 21.44 -20.48
CA VAL A 64 1.01 20.48 -21.27
C VAL A 64 2.49 20.51 -20.89
N GLU A 65 3.00 21.71 -20.59
CA GLU A 65 4.42 21.89 -20.24
C GLU A 65 4.82 21.12 -18.99
N TYR A 66 3.93 21.06 -18.01
CA TYR A 66 4.16 20.30 -16.79
C TYR A 66 4.20 18.80 -17.06
N LEU A 67 3.28 18.27 -17.87
CA LEU A 67 3.28 16.87 -18.27
C LEU A 67 4.57 16.48 -19.00
N VAL A 68 5.05 17.34 -19.90
CA VAL A 68 6.33 17.14 -20.60
C VAL A 68 7.51 17.22 -19.63
N LYS A 69 7.47 18.16 -18.66
CA LYS A 69 8.53 18.27 -17.64
C LYS A 69 8.66 17.00 -16.80
N LEU A 70 7.54 16.35 -16.44
CA LEU A 70 7.53 15.10 -15.68
C LEU A 70 8.25 13.96 -16.41
N THR A 71 8.26 13.93 -17.75
CA THR A 71 8.95 12.88 -18.51
C THR A 71 10.47 13.05 -18.54
N ARG A 72 10.99 14.25 -18.32
CA ARG A 72 12.44 14.50 -18.28
C ARG A 72 13.13 13.81 -17.12
N PHE A 73 12.39 13.51 -16.06
CA PHE A 73 12.86 12.79 -14.86
C PHE A 73 12.54 11.31 -14.94
N SER A 74 12.70 10.70 -16.12
CA SER A 74 12.50 9.25 -16.25
C SER A 74 13.56 8.49 -15.46
N SER A 75 13.15 7.48 -14.75
CA SER A 75 13.99 6.61 -13.94
C SER A 75 13.87 5.16 -14.42
N SER A 76 14.83 4.33 -14.04
CA SER A 76 14.74 2.88 -14.26
C SER A 76 13.56 2.29 -13.46
N VAL A 77 13.09 1.10 -13.85
CA VAL A 77 12.03 0.38 -13.12
C VAL A 77 12.38 0.24 -11.63
N LYS A 78 13.61 -0.14 -11.32
CA LYS A 78 14.06 -0.28 -9.93
C LYS A 78 13.95 1.02 -9.14
N GLN A 79 14.40 2.13 -9.72
CA GLN A 79 14.28 3.45 -9.08
C GLN A 79 12.82 3.88 -8.92
N ALA A 80 11.95 3.54 -9.88
CA ALA A 80 10.52 3.83 -9.77
C ALA A 80 9.87 3.09 -8.59
N ILE A 81 10.25 1.82 -8.36
CA ILE A 81 9.82 1.04 -7.20
C ILE A 81 10.31 1.69 -5.89
N ASP A 82 11.56 2.12 -5.83
CA ASP A 82 12.11 2.77 -4.65
C ASP A 82 11.39 4.10 -4.36
N TYR A 83 11.11 4.90 -5.39
CA TYR A 83 10.32 6.13 -5.24
C TYR A 83 8.87 5.84 -4.83
N ALA A 84 8.25 4.80 -5.36
CA ALA A 84 6.91 4.39 -4.95
C ALA A 84 6.86 4.05 -3.45
N LYS A 85 7.87 3.33 -2.93
CA LYS A 85 8.00 3.05 -1.49
C LYS A 85 8.16 4.31 -0.65
N ILE A 86 8.95 5.28 -1.12
CA ILE A 86 9.11 6.58 -0.43
C ILE A 86 7.79 7.36 -0.39
N VAL A 87 7.05 7.40 -1.51
CA VAL A 87 5.74 8.05 -1.56
C VAL A 87 4.77 7.40 -0.59
N HIS A 88 4.73 6.07 -0.57
CA HIS A 88 3.90 5.30 0.33
C HIS A 88 4.27 5.54 1.81
N GLU A 89 5.54 5.49 2.17
CA GLU A 89 6.01 5.75 3.54
C GLU A 89 5.61 7.16 4.01
N ASN A 90 5.75 8.16 3.13
CA ASN A 90 5.33 9.52 3.44
C ASN A 90 3.80 9.64 3.56
N PHE A 91 3.03 8.89 2.78
CA PHE A 91 1.58 8.79 2.96
C PHE A 91 1.23 8.26 4.35
N VAL A 92 1.80 7.12 4.76
CA VAL A 92 1.57 6.52 6.09
C VAL A 92 1.93 7.51 7.20
N LYS A 93 3.03 8.24 7.08
CA LYS A 93 3.41 9.28 8.06
C LYS A 93 2.37 10.41 8.14
N ARG A 94 1.81 10.85 7.01
CA ARG A 94 0.75 11.88 7.02
C ARG A 94 -0.52 11.36 7.67
N GLU A 95 -0.93 10.13 7.38
CA GLU A 95 -2.09 9.51 8.01
C GLU A 95 -1.91 9.38 9.54
N LEU A 96 -0.72 8.97 10.00
CA LEU A 96 -0.41 8.92 11.44
C LEU A 96 -0.52 10.29 12.10
N ILE A 97 -0.04 11.36 11.43
CA ILE A 97 -0.20 12.73 11.92
C ILE A 97 -1.68 13.08 12.01
N GLN A 98 -2.48 12.76 10.99
CA GLN A 98 -3.92 13.04 10.98
C GLN A 98 -4.64 12.28 12.10
N ILE A 99 -4.33 11.01 12.31
CA ILE A 99 -4.89 10.20 13.41
C ILE A 99 -4.54 10.84 14.76
N SER A 100 -3.28 11.29 14.94
CA SER A 100 -2.87 11.94 16.18
C SER A 100 -3.62 13.23 16.46
N HIS A 101 -3.92 14.02 15.43
CA HIS A 101 -4.75 15.21 15.53
C HIS A 101 -6.19 14.86 15.91
N ASN A 102 -6.77 13.84 15.27
CA ASN A 102 -8.13 13.39 15.58
C ASN A 102 -8.26 12.94 17.04
N ILE A 103 -7.31 12.10 17.52
CA ILE A 103 -7.28 11.66 18.93
C ILE A 103 -7.18 12.85 19.87
N LYS A 104 -6.28 13.80 19.58
CA LYS A 104 -6.11 15.01 20.39
C LYS A 104 -7.39 15.83 20.43
N ASP A 105 -8.00 16.09 19.28
CA ASP A 105 -9.18 16.93 19.17
C ASP A 105 -10.39 16.30 19.87
N GLU A 106 -10.60 15.00 19.73
CA GLU A 106 -11.63 14.25 20.45
C GLU A 106 -11.41 14.27 21.97
N THR A 107 -10.16 14.14 22.42
CA THR A 107 -9.83 14.17 23.86
C THR A 107 -10.04 15.55 24.48
N LEU A 108 -9.76 16.62 23.72
CA LEU A 108 -9.90 18.00 24.25
C LEU A 108 -11.33 18.53 24.17
N ASN A 109 -12.10 18.11 23.14
CA ASN A 109 -13.44 18.60 22.86
C ASN A 109 -14.55 17.69 23.43
N SER A 110 -14.21 16.82 24.37
CA SER A 110 -15.16 15.90 25.04
C SER A 110 -16.14 16.65 25.95
N GLU A 111 -16.82 17.69 25.41
CA GLU A 111 -17.99 18.31 26.06
C GLU A 111 -19.23 17.38 25.98
N ASP A 112 -19.21 16.39 25.12
CA ASP A 112 -20.26 15.40 24.96
C ASP A 112 -19.75 14.03 25.42
N ASP A 113 -20.34 13.46 26.44
CA ASP A 113 -20.46 12.09 26.98
C ASP A 113 -19.67 10.92 26.33
N LYS A 114 -18.65 11.19 25.47
CA LYS A 114 -17.82 10.14 24.89
C LYS A 114 -16.82 9.66 25.94
N SER A 115 -16.98 8.42 26.38
CA SER A 115 -16.08 7.81 27.35
C SER A 115 -14.66 7.65 26.78
N SER A 116 -13.67 7.68 27.67
CA SER A 116 -12.26 7.41 27.28
C SER A 116 -12.08 6.08 26.56
N ASP A 117 -12.88 5.07 26.92
CA ASP A 117 -12.83 3.74 26.29
C ASP A 117 -13.24 3.79 24.81
N LEU A 118 -14.27 4.60 24.49
CA LEU A 118 -14.69 4.78 23.09
C LEU A 118 -13.64 5.54 22.26
N ILE A 119 -12.93 6.51 22.86
CA ILE A 119 -11.84 7.21 22.15
C ILE A 119 -10.69 6.25 21.86
N ILE A 120 -10.37 5.35 22.81
CA ILE A 120 -9.35 4.33 22.62
C ILE A 120 -9.77 3.36 21.51
N GLU A 121 -11.00 2.85 21.52
CA GLU A 121 -11.53 1.94 20.51
C GLU A 121 -11.47 2.55 19.09
N ASP A 122 -11.88 3.81 18.95
CA ASP A 122 -11.81 4.53 17.68
C ASP A 122 -10.36 4.72 17.20
N ALA A 123 -9.45 5.04 18.12
CA ALA A 123 -8.02 5.18 17.82
C ALA A 123 -7.41 3.85 17.37
N GLU A 124 -7.71 2.74 18.06
CA GLU A 124 -7.27 1.40 17.70
C GLU A 124 -7.76 1.02 16.31
N LYS A 125 -9.03 1.28 16.00
CA LYS A 125 -9.61 1.02 14.69
C LYS A 125 -8.91 1.80 13.58
N LEU A 126 -8.68 3.11 13.77
CA LEU A 126 -7.99 3.94 12.79
C LEU A 126 -6.54 3.47 12.54
N LEU A 127 -5.83 3.08 13.60
CA LEU A 127 -4.48 2.56 13.49
C LEU A 127 -4.45 1.18 12.81
N PHE A 128 -5.42 0.32 13.11
CA PHE A 128 -5.56 -0.98 12.46
C PHE A 128 -5.84 -0.82 10.97
N ASP A 129 -6.82 0.02 10.60
CA ASP A 129 -7.16 0.30 9.20
C ASP A 129 -5.96 0.88 8.44
N LEU A 130 -5.17 1.77 9.08
CA LEU A 130 -3.95 2.29 8.50
C LEU A 130 -2.88 1.21 8.33
N ALA A 131 -2.71 0.32 9.31
CA ALA A 131 -1.75 -0.78 9.22
C ALA A 131 -2.13 -1.75 8.10
N GLU A 132 -3.42 -2.03 7.91
CA GLU A 132 -3.93 -2.88 6.84
C GLU A 132 -3.70 -2.24 5.45
N ARG A 133 -4.03 -0.95 5.28
CA ARG A 133 -3.76 -0.19 4.05
C ARG A 133 -2.27 0.09 3.84
N GLY A 134 -1.51 0.21 4.92
CA GLY A 134 -0.07 0.46 4.92
C GLY A 134 0.77 -0.79 4.77
N SER A 135 0.24 -1.96 5.03
CA SER A 135 0.92 -3.18 4.65
C SER A 135 0.89 -3.27 3.13
N PHE A 136 2.07 -3.43 2.51
CA PHE A 136 2.11 -3.94 1.13
C PHE A 136 1.43 -5.30 1.20
N SER A 137 0.11 -5.33 0.99
CA SER A 137 -0.58 -6.60 0.97
C SER A 137 0.01 -7.36 -0.21
N GLN A 138 0.83 -8.34 0.10
CA GLN A 138 1.31 -9.35 -0.84
C GLN A 138 0.09 -10.21 -1.23
N SER A 139 -0.97 -9.53 -1.75
CA SER A 139 -2.17 -10.23 -2.17
C SER A 139 -1.88 -11.16 -3.34
N PHE A 140 -0.79 -10.88 -4.08
CA PHE A 140 -0.27 -11.76 -5.12
C PHE A 140 1.25 -11.86 -5.03
N MET A 141 1.73 -12.90 -4.38
CA MET A 141 3.15 -13.25 -4.39
C MET A 141 3.50 -13.94 -5.72
N LYS A 142 4.60 -13.55 -6.38
CA LYS A 142 5.09 -14.27 -7.55
C LYS A 142 5.33 -15.75 -7.17
N PHE A 143 4.86 -16.67 -8.01
CA PHE A 143 4.88 -18.11 -7.70
C PHE A 143 6.27 -18.62 -7.30
N ASN A 144 7.34 -18.13 -7.94
CA ASN A 144 8.71 -18.47 -7.58
C ASN A 144 9.07 -18.08 -6.13
N LEU A 145 8.65 -16.90 -5.68
CA LEU A 145 8.87 -16.45 -4.29
C LEU A 145 8.05 -17.26 -3.29
N ALA A 146 6.80 -17.60 -3.64
CA ALA A 146 5.97 -18.47 -2.82
C ALA A 146 6.57 -19.88 -2.70
N LEU A 147 7.13 -20.40 -3.80
CA LEU A 147 7.81 -21.69 -3.83
C LEU A 147 9.07 -21.67 -2.97
N ASP A 148 9.92 -20.65 -3.11
CA ASP A 148 11.15 -20.50 -2.30
C ASP A 148 10.83 -20.39 -0.81
N GLN A 149 9.78 -19.66 -0.44
CA GLN A 149 9.34 -19.59 0.96
C GLN A 149 8.81 -20.94 1.46
N SER A 150 8.04 -21.66 0.66
CA SER A 150 7.50 -22.97 1.01
C SER A 150 8.63 -23.99 1.21
N ILE A 151 9.64 -23.98 0.35
CA ILE A 151 10.82 -24.83 0.48
C ILE A 151 11.60 -24.48 1.75
N SER A 152 11.82 -23.21 2.02
CA SER A 152 12.52 -22.74 3.21
C SER A 152 11.78 -23.12 4.49
N MET A 153 10.44 -23.02 4.51
CA MET A 153 9.62 -23.48 5.63
C MET A 153 9.70 -25.00 5.82
N ALA A 154 9.68 -25.76 4.74
CA ALA A 154 9.83 -27.22 4.79
C ALA A 154 11.22 -27.63 5.31
N GLU A 155 12.29 -26.95 4.88
CA GLU A 155 13.65 -27.18 5.40
C GLU A 155 13.78 -26.85 6.88
N GLN A 156 13.13 -25.78 7.35
CA GLN A 156 13.10 -25.42 8.77
C GLN A 156 12.32 -26.46 9.58
N ALA A 157 11.21 -26.95 9.05
CA ALA A 157 10.42 -28.00 9.68
C ALA A 157 11.23 -29.32 9.81
N MET A 158 12.00 -29.68 8.79
CA MET A 158 12.85 -30.87 8.81
C MET A 158 14.05 -30.75 9.77
N LYS A 159 14.51 -29.52 10.06
CA LYS A 159 15.61 -29.26 11.00
C LYS A 159 15.15 -29.19 12.46
N ASN A 160 13.84 -29.07 12.71
CA ASN A 160 13.26 -29.01 14.05
C ASN A 160 12.98 -30.41 14.55
N ASP A 161 13.88 -30.95 15.37
CA ASP A 161 13.78 -32.29 15.99
C ASP A 161 12.53 -32.47 16.90
N GLN A 162 11.82 -31.37 17.23
CA GLN A 162 10.65 -31.41 18.11
C GLN A 162 9.29 -31.53 17.37
N GLY A 163 9.29 -31.58 16.05
CA GLY A 163 8.05 -31.77 15.27
C GLY A 163 7.07 -30.61 15.32
N ILE A 164 7.35 -29.53 16.05
CA ILE A 164 6.50 -28.34 16.20
C ILE A 164 7.08 -27.23 15.33
N VAL A 165 6.35 -26.85 14.27
CA VAL A 165 6.76 -25.81 13.32
C VAL A 165 6.12 -24.46 13.68
N GLY A 166 4.94 -24.49 14.31
CA GLY A 166 4.20 -23.32 14.76
C GLY A 166 4.53 -22.88 16.18
N VAL A 167 3.74 -21.96 16.72
CA VAL A 167 3.82 -21.54 18.13
C VAL A 167 3.22 -22.65 18.99
N PRO A 168 3.96 -23.21 19.98
CA PRO A 168 3.43 -24.26 20.83
C PRO A 168 2.29 -23.72 21.71
N THR A 169 1.23 -24.50 21.84
CA THR A 169 0.10 -24.18 22.73
C THR A 169 0.41 -24.50 24.20
N GLY A 170 1.44 -25.29 24.43
CA GLY A 170 1.79 -25.84 25.77
C GLY A 170 1.02 -27.10 26.14
N LEU A 171 0.14 -27.61 25.27
CA LEU A 171 -0.59 -28.86 25.42
C LEU A 171 0.06 -29.92 24.50
N THR A 172 0.84 -30.83 25.05
CA THR A 172 1.68 -31.79 24.30
C THR A 172 0.88 -32.56 23.24
N ASP A 173 -0.28 -33.12 23.64
CA ASP A 173 -1.12 -33.92 22.73
C ASP A 173 -1.72 -33.08 21.58
N LEU A 174 -1.93 -31.79 21.80
CA LEU A 174 -2.45 -30.87 20.81
C LEU A 174 -1.35 -30.41 19.85
N ASP A 175 -0.19 -30.10 20.41
CA ASP A 175 0.99 -29.69 19.66
C ASP A 175 1.52 -30.81 18.74
N GLU A 176 1.48 -32.08 19.21
CA GLU A 176 1.80 -33.22 18.36
C GLU A 176 0.82 -33.41 17.18
N LYS A 177 -0.46 -33.12 17.38
CA LYS A 177 -1.48 -33.28 16.33
C LYS A 177 -1.53 -32.13 15.34
N LEU A 178 -1.29 -30.88 15.80
CA LEU A 178 -1.40 -29.66 14.99
C LEU A 178 -0.04 -29.20 14.44
N GLY A 179 1.08 -29.66 15.00
CA GLY A 179 2.40 -29.12 14.68
C GLY A 179 2.63 -27.71 15.23
N GLY A 180 1.79 -27.27 16.21
CA GLY A 180 1.73 -25.90 16.72
C GLY A 180 0.75 -25.01 15.94
N LEU A 181 0.50 -23.80 16.44
CA LEU A 181 -0.38 -22.81 15.81
C LEU A 181 0.37 -21.99 14.76
N HIS A 182 -0.18 -21.89 13.55
CA HIS A 182 0.38 -21.10 12.47
C HIS A 182 -0.35 -19.75 12.33
N LYS A 183 0.33 -18.75 11.76
CA LYS A 183 -0.24 -17.38 11.56
C LYS A 183 -1.51 -17.31 10.71
N SER A 184 -1.82 -18.39 9.98
CA SER A 184 -3.03 -18.51 9.14
C SER A 184 -4.16 -19.30 9.78
N ASP A 185 -3.94 -19.85 10.98
CA ASP A 185 -4.95 -20.69 11.66
C ASP A 185 -5.99 -19.79 12.32
N LEU A 186 -7.25 -20.15 12.12
CA LEU A 186 -8.39 -19.58 12.82
C LEU A 186 -8.63 -20.47 14.05
N VAL A 187 -8.38 -19.95 15.25
CA VAL A 187 -8.57 -20.66 16.51
C VAL A 187 -9.70 -20.05 17.31
#